data_409ebb176c6cca72f9894541d7b2c276
#
_entry.id   409ebb176c6cca72f9894541d7b2c276
#
_cell.length_a   1.000
_cell.length_b   1.000
_cell.length_c   1.000
_cell.angle_alpha   90.00
_cell.angle_beta   90.00
_cell.angle_gamma   90.00
#
_symmetry.space_group_name_H-M   'P 1'
#
loop_
_entity.id
_entity.type
_entity.pdbx_description
1 polymer ?
#
loop_
_entity_poly.entity_id
_entity_poly.type
_entity_poly.pdbx_seq_one_letter_code
_entity_poly.pdbx_strand_id
1 'polypeptide(L)'
;MTDAAAVVGAPSAQPASRTKPFAPFEWTLALRYLRARRAGGFVSVIAGFSFLGVMLGVATLIVVMSVMNGFHKELLDKIVGVNGHIFVQAADAPMKDYDEMTGRIRKVKGVAMSLPMIEGAAGVSSPFGQTGALVRGVREADLEKLPGVAGNIKNGEIFGFDKVDEDHPASVVIGRRMADKLSVRVGDTISVLTARGASTPFGVAPRIKAYPVRAIFSMGMAEFDGVFVYMPLSEAQAYFNRDSEVSVIEVFLDNPEKLDEMRTKIQDAAGRPVILTDWRQANETFFNALKVERNVMFIILSLI
;
A
#
# COMPACT_ATOMS: atom_id res chain seq x y z
N MET A 1 -39.76 56.33 77.62
CA MET A 1 -39.11 57.00 76.48
C MET A 1 -37.96 56.15 76.02
N THR A 2 -38.20 55.32 75.06
CA THR A 2 -37.21 54.39 74.51
C THR A 2 -37.42 54.36 73.02
N ASP A 3 -36.44 54.89 72.34
CA ASP A 3 -36.40 55.07 70.91
C ASP A 3 -36.02 53.77 70.27
N ALA A 4 -36.82 53.22 69.39
CA ALA A 4 -36.57 51.99 68.66
C ALA A 4 -36.01 52.34 67.24
N ALA A 5 -34.73 52.20 67.07
CA ALA A 5 -34.08 52.39 65.79
C ALA A 5 -34.42 51.19 64.89
N ALA A 6 -35.10 51.46 63.78
CA ALA A 6 -35.37 50.49 62.75
C ALA A 6 -34.09 50.17 61.95
N VAL A 7 -33.67 48.91 61.93
CA VAL A 7 -32.55 48.36 61.08
C VAL A 7 -33.15 48.19 59.68
N VAL A 8 -32.73 49.04 58.75
CA VAL A 8 -33.00 48.88 57.33
C VAL A 8 -32.09 47.73 56.79
N GLY A 9 -32.74 46.63 56.43
CA GLY A 9 -32.03 45.46 55.80
C GLY A 9 -31.47 45.84 54.46
N ALA A 10 -30.19 45.55 54.23
CA ALA A 10 -29.52 45.68 52.94
C ALA A 10 -30.13 44.69 51.90
N PRO A 11 -30.32 45.10 50.62
CA PRO A 11 -30.84 44.18 49.60
C PRO A 11 -29.82 43.07 49.32
N SER A 12 -30.31 41.82 49.39
CA SER A 12 -29.55 40.64 49.04
C SER A 12 -29.15 40.69 47.56
N ALA A 13 -27.87 40.71 47.27
CA ALA A 13 -27.35 40.59 45.93
C ALA A 13 -27.71 39.21 45.36
N GLN A 14 -28.57 39.19 44.38
CA GLN A 14 -28.86 37.97 43.61
C GLN A 14 -27.59 37.50 42.86
N PRO A 15 -27.26 36.20 42.88
CA PRO A 15 -26.13 35.71 42.13
C PRO A 15 -26.32 35.92 40.64
N ALA A 16 -25.40 36.63 40.00
CA ALA A 16 -25.42 36.84 38.55
C ALA A 16 -25.50 35.48 37.84
N SER A 17 -26.57 35.26 37.12
CA SER A 17 -26.73 34.04 36.32
C SER A 17 -25.60 33.98 35.28
N ARG A 18 -24.74 32.97 35.42
CA ARG A 18 -23.69 32.68 34.42
C ARG A 18 -24.39 32.35 33.10
N THR A 19 -24.38 33.27 32.17
CA THR A 19 -24.86 33.04 30.81
C THR A 19 -23.93 32.01 30.16
N LYS A 20 -24.52 31.04 29.41
CA LYS A 20 -23.74 30.04 28.66
C LYS A 20 -22.94 30.78 27.57
N PRO A 21 -21.66 30.38 27.35
CA PRO A 21 -20.86 30.94 26.24
C PRO A 21 -21.61 30.70 24.90
N PHE A 22 -21.50 31.67 23.99
CA PHE A 22 -22.17 31.68 22.68
C PHE A 22 -23.68 31.85 22.76
N ALA A 23 -24.18 32.56 23.78
CA ALA A 23 -25.61 32.92 23.87
C ALA A 23 -26.04 33.83 22.69
N PRO A 24 -27.28 33.75 22.22
CA PRO A 24 -27.77 34.53 21.05
C PRO A 24 -27.53 36.04 21.14
N PHE A 25 -27.53 36.60 22.36
CA PHE A 25 -27.24 38.02 22.56
C PHE A 25 -25.78 38.40 22.29
N GLU A 26 -24.85 37.50 22.55
CA GLU A 26 -23.41 37.70 22.24
C GLU A 26 -23.18 37.78 20.74
N TRP A 27 -23.89 36.94 19.97
CA TRP A 27 -23.90 37.01 18.52
C TRP A 27 -24.53 38.27 17.97
N THR A 28 -25.63 38.71 18.52
CA THR A 28 -26.26 39.97 18.11
C THR A 28 -25.41 41.18 18.48
N LEU A 29 -24.72 41.14 19.63
CA LEU A 29 -23.81 42.19 20.04
C LEU A 29 -22.54 42.21 19.13
N ALA A 30 -21.95 41.06 18.85
CA ALA A 30 -20.80 40.93 17.95
C ALA A 30 -21.12 41.42 16.53
N LEU A 31 -22.25 41.01 15.96
CA LEU A 31 -22.73 41.47 14.66
C LEU A 31 -23.03 42.97 14.63
N ARG A 32 -23.59 43.52 15.72
CA ARG A 32 -23.86 44.96 15.84
C ARG A 32 -22.56 45.76 15.92
N TYR A 33 -21.54 45.29 16.65
CA TYR A 33 -20.21 45.91 16.71
C TYR A 33 -19.48 45.85 15.36
N LEU A 34 -19.57 44.75 14.65
CA LEU A 34 -19.01 44.58 13.30
C LEU A 34 -19.73 45.52 12.28
N ARG A 35 -21.01 45.80 12.47
CA ARG A 35 -21.84 46.66 11.58
C ARG A 35 -21.89 48.12 12.00
N ALA A 36 -21.42 48.47 13.19
CA ALA A 36 -21.43 49.86 13.68
C ALA A 36 -20.49 50.72 12.82
N ARG A 37 -21.09 51.58 12.01
CA ARG A 37 -20.41 52.63 11.22
C ARG A 37 -19.73 53.63 12.16
N ARG A 38 -18.53 53.35 12.63
CA ARG A 38 -17.65 54.41 13.19
C ARG A 38 -16.85 54.99 12.05
N ALA A 39 -16.44 56.26 12.20
CA ALA A 39 -15.76 57.09 11.22
C ALA A 39 -14.38 56.58 10.71
N GLY A 40 -14.15 55.30 10.72
CA GLY A 40 -12.95 54.58 10.24
C GLY A 40 -13.32 53.46 9.27
N GLY A 41 -14.03 53.78 8.17
CA GLY A 41 -14.42 52.75 7.15
C GLY A 41 -13.24 51.92 6.62
N PHE A 42 -12.03 52.46 6.72
CA PHE A 42 -10.78 51.78 6.32
C PHE A 42 -10.46 50.56 7.21
N VAL A 43 -10.66 50.63 8.54
CA VAL A 43 -10.39 49.54 9.46
C VAL A 43 -11.38 48.37 9.26
N SER A 44 -12.63 48.64 8.93
CA SER A 44 -13.62 47.59 8.63
C SER A 44 -13.30 46.85 7.32
N VAL A 45 -12.75 47.55 6.32
CA VAL A 45 -12.36 46.97 5.06
C VAL A 45 -11.14 46.05 5.26
N ILE A 46 -10.12 46.51 6.02
CA ILE A 46 -8.95 45.68 6.36
C ILE A 46 -9.37 44.42 7.12
N ALA A 47 -10.24 44.56 8.14
CA ALA A 47 -10.74 43.42 8.90
C ALA A 47 -11.50 42.42 8.01
N GLY A 48 -12.30 42.91 7.05
CA GLY A 48 -12.97 42.08 6.07
C GLY A 48 -12.04 41.33 5.15
N PHE A 49 -11.01 41.98 4.63
CA PHE A 49 -10.01 41.32 3.81
C PHE A 49 -9.17 40.31 4.61
N SER A 50 -8.78 40.61 5.84
CA SER A 50 -8.07 39.70 6.73
C SER A 50 -8.93 38.46 7.03
N PHE A 51 -10.21 38.62 7.33
CA PHE A 51 -11.15 37.51 7.55
C PHE A 51 -11.29 36.65 6.30
N LEU A 52 -11.48 37.26 5.12
CA LEU A 52 -11.54 36.56 3.84
C LEU A 52 -10.25 35.82 3.53
N GLY A 53 -9.09 36.41 3.78
CA GLY A 53 -7.78 35.80 3.59
C GLY A 53 -7.60 34.55 4.45
N VAL A 54 -7.89 34.66 5.75
CA VAL A 54 -7.80 33.51 6.67
C VAL A 54 -8.82 32.44 6.29
N MET A 55 -10.06 32.81 6.00
CA MET A 55 -11.11 31.87 5.58
C MET A 55 -10.70 31.09 4.32
N LEU A 56 -10.17 31.79 3.31
CA LEU A 56 -9.72 31.17 2.07
C LEU A 56 -8.51 30.28 2.30
N GLY A 57 -7.55 30.70 3.13
CA GLY A 57 -6.37 29.91 3.49
C GLY A 57 -6.75 28.58 4.19
N VAL A 58 -7.63 28.67 5.20
CA VAL A 58 -8.11 27.48 5.91
C VAL A 58 -8.96 26.59 5.01
N ALA A 59 -9.83 27.15 4.17
CA ALA A 59 -10.62 26.36 3.23
C ALA A 59 -9.75 25.61 2.23
N THR A 60 -8.75 26.29 1.64
CA THR A 60 -7.79 25.66 0.72
C THR A 60 -7.03 24.53 1.41
N LEU A 61 -6.58 24.73 2.64
CA LEU A 61 -5.87 23.72 3.40
C LEU A 61 -6.75 22.49 3.65
N ILE A 62 -8.01 22.67 4.07
CA ILE A 62 -8.94 21.55 4.29
C ILE A 62 -9.15 20.77 2.99
N VAL A 63 -9.32 21.44 1.85
CA VAL A 63 -9.47 20.78 0.55
C VAL A 63 -8.24 19.98 0.20
N VAL A 64 -7.05 20.57 0.30
CA VAL A 64 -5.78 19.91 -0.01
C VAL A 64 -5.57 18.69 0.89
N MET A 65 -5.80 18.83 2.21
CA MET A 65 -5.68 17.71 3.16
C MET A 65 -6.68 16.60 2.87
N SER A 66 -7.90 16.92 2.49
CA SER A 66 -8.94 15.93 2.17
C SER A 66 -8.57 15.15 0.90
N VAL A 67 -8.12 15.85 -0.14
CA VAL A 67 -7.67 15.21 -1.40
C VAL A 67 -6.47 14.33 -1.15
N MET A 68 -5.48 14.83 -0.38
CA MET A 68 -4.26 14.09 -0.07
C MET A 68 -4.55 12.84 0.77
N ASN A 69 -5.37 12.94 1.81
CA ASN A 69 -5.78 11.78 2.60
C ASN A 69 -6.53 10.73 1.75
N GLY A 70 -7.39 11.18 0.84
CA GLY A 70 -8.06 10.29 -0.12
C GLY A 70 -7.08 9.58 -1.05
N PHE A 71 -6.12 10.31 -1.59
CA PHE A 71 -5.07 9.78 -2.45
C PHE A 71 -4.16 8.78 -1.71
N HIS A 72 -3.72 9.10 -0.48
CA HIS A 72 -2.94 8.20 0.35
C HIS A 72 -3.67 6.89 0.62
N LYS A 73 -4.94 6.97 0.98
CA LYS A 73 -5.77 5.78 1.23
C LYS A 73 -5.88 4.93 -0.03
N GLU A 74 -6.19 5.52 -1.16
CA GLU A 74 -6.30 4.82 -2.45
C GLU A 74 -4.98 4.14 -2.85
N LEU A 75 -3.84 4.82 -2.68
CA LEU A 75 -2.52 4.24 -2.94
C LEU A 75 -2.20 3.08 -2.00
N LEU A 76 -2.47 3.25 -0.69
CA LEU A 76 -2.25 2.20 0.29
C LEU A 76 -3.10 0.97 0.00
N ASP A 77 -4.38 1.15 -0.28
CA ASP A 77 -5.31 0.07 -0.62
C ASP A 77 -4.83 -0.69 -1.86
N LYS A 78 -4.29 0.00 -2.87
CA LYS A 78 -3.72 -0.64 -4.06
C LYS A 78 -2.41 -1.38 -3.77
N ILE A 79 -1.46 -0.77 -3.07
CA ILE A 79 -0.17 -1.40 -2.73
C ILE A 79 -0.40 -2.64 -1.87
N VAL A 80 -1.23 -2.52 -0.85
CA VAL A 80 -1.57 -3.60 0.09
C VAL A 80 -2.44 -4.67 -0.58
N GLY A 81 -3.28 -4.29 -1.54
CA GLY A 81 -4.17 -5.22 -2.24
C GLY A 81 -3.47 -6.11 -3.28
N VAL A 82 -2.26 -5.76 -3.72
CA VAL A 82 -1.52 -6.50 -4.77
C VAL A 82 -0.46 -7.42 -4.20
N ASN A 83 0.27 -6.96 -3.18
CA ASN A 83 1.34 -7.71 -2.54
C ASN A 83 0.90 -8.24 -1.17
N GLY A 84 1.51 -9.33 -0.73
CA GLY A 84 1.35 -9.82 0.64
C GLY A 84 1.74 -8.77 1.68
N HIS A 85 1.15 -8.89 2.83
CA HIS A 85 1.37 -7.97 3.93
C HIS A 85 2.63 -8.29 4.71
N ILE A 86 3.02 -9.57 4.74
CA ILE A 86 4.25 -10.07 5.38
C ILE A 86 4.93 -11.04 4.42
N PHE A 87 6.22 -10.87 4.26
CA PHE A 87 7.11 -11.75 3.50
C PHE A 87 7.97 -12.54 4.48
N VAL A 88 7.86 -13.87 4.43
CA VAL A 88 8.60 -14.80 5.27
C VAL A 88 9.74 -15.37 4.46
N GLN A 89 10.98 -15.08 4.87
CA GLN A 89 12.20 -15.55 4.21
C GLN A 89 13.01 -16.41 5.17
N ALA A 90 13.78 -17.34 4.65
CA ALA A 90 14.69 -18.14 5.48
C ALA A 90 15.80 -17.28 6.08
N ALA A 91 16.08 -17.49 7.37
CA ALA A 91 17.20 -16.84 8.05
C ALA A 91 18.49 -17.71 8.03
N ASP A 92 18.33 -19.03 7.98
CA ASP A 92 19.41 -20.00 8.20
C ASP A 92 19.70 -20.89 6.98
N ALA A 93 18.70 -21.60 6.49
CA ALA A 93 18.84 -22.59 5.42
C ALA A 93 17.69 -22.49 4.42
N PRO A 94 17.86 -22.93 3.17
CA PRO A 94 16.84 -22.91 2.13
C PRO A 94 15.51 -23.52 2.61
N MET A 95 14.39 -22.89 2.22
CA MET A 95 13.05 -23.34 2.61
C MET A 95 12.59 -24.52 1.75
N LYS A 96 12.98 -25.73 2.12
CA LYS A 96 12.52 -26.97 1.46
C LYS A 96 11.21 -27.50 2.08
N ASP A 97 10.99 -27.18 3.35
CA ASP A 97 9.78 -27.50 4.13
C ASP A 97 8.64 -26.48 3.96
N TYR A 98 8.68 -25.74 2.84
CA TYR A 98 7.79 -24.61 2.60
C TYR A 98 6.29 -24.97 2.58
N ASP A 99 5.92 -26.19 2.17
CA ASP A 99 4.54 -26.63 2.14
C ASP A 99 3.97 -26.80 3.55
N GLU A 100 4.73 -27.43 4.45
CA GLU A 100 4.35 -27.58 5.85
C GLU A 100 4.30 -26.23 6.56
N MET A 101 5.32 -25.39 6.34
CA MET A 101 5.40 -24.05 6.90
C MET A 101 4.23 -23.19 6.42
N THR A 102 3.94 -23.16 5.13
CA THR A 102 2.80 -22.44 4.55
C THR A 102 1.48 -22.95 5.15
N GLY A 103 1.35 -24.27 5.33
CA GLY A 103 0.19 -24.89 5.97
C GLY A 103 0.02 -24.48 7.43
N ARG A 104 1.12 -24.36 8.21
CA ARG A 104 1.08 -23.86 9.59
C ARG A 104 0.70 -22.40 9.65
N ILE A 105 1.31 -21.56 8.82
CA ILE A 105 1.03 -20.11 8.75
C ILE A 105 -0.43 -19.86 8.35
N ARG A 106 -0.96 -20.61 7.39
CA ARG A 106 -2.37 -20.49 6.94
C ARG A 106 -3.39 -20.76 8.06
N LYS A 107 -3.04 -21.57 9.06
CA LYS A 107 -3.90 -21.86 10.21
C LYS A 107 -3.90 -20.78 11.28
N VAL A 108 -3.03 -19.79 11.20
CA VAL A 108 -2.97 -18.67 12.14
C VAL A 108 -4.19 -17.79 11.95
N LYS A 109 -4.95 -17.57 13.03
CA LYS A 109 -6.15 -16.72 12.99
C LYS A 109 -5.77 -15.28 12.60
N GLY A 110 -6.37 -14.76 11.54
CA GLY A 110 -6.08 -13.45 10.96
C GLY A 110 -5.22 -13.51 9.69
N VAL A 111 -4.82 -14.72 9.26
CA VAL A 111 -4.21 -14.95 7.94
C VAL A 111 -5.30 -15.31 6.95
N ALA A 112 -5.49 -14.47 5.94
CA ALA A 112 -6.44 -14.71 4.84
C ALA A 112 -5.89 -15.72 3.83
N MET A 113 -4.61 -15.58 3.48
CA MET A 113 -3.93 -16.44 2.52
C MET A 113 -2.43 -16.46 2.80
N SER A 114 -1.78 -17.60 2.51
CA SER A 114 -0.33 -17.71 2.44
C SER A 114 0.06 -18.55 1.24
N LEU A 115 1.04 -18.10 0.50
CA LEU A 115 1.51 -18.78 -0.71
C LEU A 115 3.04 -18.80 -0.79
N PRO A 116 3.62 -19.97 -1.10
CA PRO A 116 5.04 -20.09 -1.33
C PRO A 116 5.37 -19.64 -2.74
N MET A 117 6.49 -18.91 -2.90
CA MET A 117 6.92 -18.47 -4.21
C MET A 117 8.45 -18.41 -4.34
N ILE A 118 8.92 -18.43 -5.57
CA ILE A 118 10.25 -18.00 -5.94
C ILE A 118 10.15 -16.61 -6.54
N GLU A 119 10.97 -15.70 -6.06
CA GLU A 119 11.10 -14.38 -6.63
C GLU A 119 12.55 -14.16 -7.09
N GLY A 120 12.71 -13.67 -8.32
CA GLY A 120 14.00 -13.39 -8.89
C GLY A 120 13.97 -12.30 -9.94
N ALA A 121 15.00 -11.42 -9.93
CA ALA A 121 15.18 -10.42 -10.97
C ALA A 121 15.69 -11.06 -12.27
N ALA A 122 15.11 -10.64 -13.38
CA ALA A 122 15.47 -11.07 -14.72
C ALA A 122 15.34 -9.93 -15.75
N GLY A 123 15.99 -10.09 -16.89
CA GLY A 123 15.68 -9.31 -18.08
C GLY A 123 14.64 -10.04 -18.91
N VAL A 124 13.76 -9.33 -19.56
CA VAL A 124 12.81 -9.90 -20.52
C VAL A 124 12.95 -9.18 -21.84
N SER A 125 12.94 -9.93 -22.94
CA SER A 125 13.10 -9.38 -24.29
C SER A 125 12.19 -10.06 -25.29
N SER A 126 11.84 -9.30 -26.34
CA SER A 126 11.21 -9.73 -27.56
C SER A 126 12.00 -9.20 -28.76
N PRO A 127 11.65 -9.52 -30.02
CA PRO A 127 12.26 -8.88 -31.19
C PRO A 127 12.06 -7.36 -31.22
N PHE A 128 11.10 -6.81 -30.48
CA PHE A 128 10.69 -5.40 -30.55
C PHE A 128 11.13 -4.57 -29.34
N GLY A 129 11.54 -5.21 -28.23
CA GLY A 129 11.91 -4.47 -27.03
C GLY A 129 12.48 -5.32 -25.92
N GLN A 130 13.01 -4.64 -24.89
CA GLN A 130 13.53 -5.28 -23.69
C GLN A 130 13.19 -4.47 -22.44
N THR A 131 13.07 -5.17 -21.31
CA THR A 131 12.78 -4.54 -20.00
C THR A 131 13.29 -5.41 -18.85
N GLY A 132 13.50 -4.79 -17.68
CA GLY A 132 13.68 -5.53 -16.44
C GLY A 132 12.36 -6.13 -15.98
N ALA A 133 12.44 -7.29 -15.32
CA ALA A 133 11.29 -7.99 -14.76
C ALA A 133 11.61 -8.56 -13.38
N LEU A 134 10.57 -8.70 -12.57
CA LEU A 134 10.55 -9.50 -11.37
C LEU A 134 9.73 -10.77 -11.67
N VAL A 135 10.45 -11.88 -11.80
CA VAL A 135 9.84 -13.16 -12.09
C VAL A 135 9.38 -13.80 -10.79
N ARG A 136 8.11 -14.20 -10.75
CA ARG A 136 7.46 -14.86 -9.62
C ARG A 136 7.01 -16.26 -10.03
N GLY A 137 7.65 -17.27 -9.47
CA GLY A 137 7.25 -18.65 -9.60
C GLY A 137 6.17 -19.00 -8.58
N VAL A 138 4.97 -19.31 -9.05
CA VAL A 138 3.80 -19.59 -8.20
C VAL A 138 3.05 -20.81 -8.75
N ARG A 139 2.21 -21.43 -7.91
CA ARG A 139 1.30 -22.50 -8.35
C ARG A 139 0.07 -21.90 -9.02
N GLU A 140 -0.53 -22.61 -9.96
CA GLU A 140 -1.78 -22.21 -10.62
C GLU A 140 -2.88 -21.89 -9.59
N ALA A 141 -3.10 -22.82 -8.65
CA ALA A 141 -4.13 -22.65 -7.61
C ALA A 141 -3.92 -21.42 -6.68
N ASP A 142 -2.68 -20.96 -6.54
CA ASP A 142 -2.35 -19.76 -5.78
C ASP A 142 -2.47 -18.51 -6.66
N LEU A 143 -2.07 -18.59 -7.94
CA LEU A 143 -2.18 -17.50 -8.92
C LEU A 143 -3.65 -17.13 -9.17
N GLU A 144 -4.54 -18.11 -9.23
CA GLU A 144 -5.99 -17.91 -9.37
C GLU A 144 -6.63 -17.17 -8.19
N LYS A 145 -5.98 -17.17 -7.03
CA LYS A 145 -6.45 -16.51 -5.81
C LYS A 145 -5.72 -15.20 -5.53
N LEU A 146 -4.63 -14.93 -6.24
CA LEU A 146 -3.80 -13.76 -5.99
C LEU A 146 -4.57 -12.48 -6.36
N PRO A 147 -4.85 -11.57 -5.40
CA PRO A 147 -5.79 -10.46 -5.59
C PRO A 147 -5.44 -9.55 -6.77
N GLY A 148 -4.15 -9.36 -7.03
CA GLY A 148 -3.70 -8.51 -8.13
C GLY A 148 -3.89 -9.14 -9.51
N VAL A 149 -3.97 -10.47 -9.62
CA VAL A 149 -4.06 -11.22 -10.89
C VAL A 149 -5.44 -11.80 -11.09
N ALA A 150 -5.99 -12.43 -10.04
CA ALA A 150 -7.34 -13.00 -10.05
C ALA A 150 -8.37 -11.92 -10.42
N GLY A 151 -9.20 -12.19 -11.42
CA GLY A 151 -10.20 -11.23 -11.90
C GLY A 151 -9.65 -10.07 -12.75
N ASN A 152 -8.34 -9.95 -12.89
CA ASN A 152 -7.67 -8.90 -13.66
C ASN A 152 -7.02 -9.38 -14.97
N ILE A 153 -7.25 -10.63 -15.36
CA ILE A 153 -6.84 -11.15 -16.67
C ILE A 153 -7.62 -10.42 -17.76
N LYS A 154 -6.92 -9.83 -18.72
CA LYS A 154 -7.49 -9.09 -19.84
C LYS A 154 -7.51 -9.91 -21.11
N ASN A 155 -6.52 -10.75 -21.32
CA ASN A 155 -6.38 -11.62 -22.47
C ASN A 155 -5.79 -12.96 -22.04
N GLY A 156 -6.22 -14.07 -22.66
CA GLY A 156 -5.76 -15.41 -22.30
C GLY A 156 -6.44 -15.96 -21.05
N GLU A 157 -5.90 -17.04 -20.51
CA GLU A 157 -6.42 -17.76 -19.35
C GLU A 157 -5.30 -18.36 -18.50
N ILE A 158 -5.53 -18.54 -17.19
CA ILE A 158 -4.58 -19.16 -16.27
C ILE A 158 -4.69 -20.69 -16.32
N PHE A 159 -5.85 -21.23 -16.64
CA PHE A 159 -6.11 -22.67 -16.63
C PHE A 159 -5.05 -23.46 -17.37
N GLY A 160 -4.49 -24.48 -16.73
CA GLY A 160 -3.41 -25.30 -17.27
C GLY A 160 -2.02 -24.64 -17.21
N PHE A 161 -1.86 -23.59 -16.40
CA PHE A 161 -0.59 -22.90 -16.19
C PHE A 161 0.51 -23.81 -15.65
N ASP A 162 0.17 -24.71 -14.69
CA ASP A 162 1.11 -25.67 -14.09
C ASP A 162 1.35 -26.93 -14.93
N LYS A 163 0.60 -27.13 -16.02
CA LYS A 163 0.77 -28.28 -16.91
C LYS A 163 1.98 -28.05 -17.82
N VAL A 164 3.10 -28.57 -17.39
CA VAL A 164 4.35 -28.48 -18.15
C VAL A 164 4.77 -29.89 -18.55
N ASP A 165 4.70 -30.20 -19.84
CA ASP A 165 5.10 -31.45 -20.47
C ASP A 165 5.71 -31.18 -21.87
N GLU A 166 6.03 -32.22 -22.65
CA GLU A 166 6.62 -32.07 -23.98
C GLU A 166 5.69 -31.34 -24.95
N ASP A 167 4.37 -31.54 -24.83
CA ASP A 167 3.37 -30.93 -25.69
C ASP A 167 2.96 -29.52 -25.21
N HIS A 168 3.15 -29.25 -23.91
CA HIS A 168 2.79 -27.99 -23.26
C HIS A 168 4.00 -27.38 -22.56
N PRO A 169 4.84 -26.60 -23.27
CA PRO A 169 5.99 -25.95 -22.65
C PRO A 169 5.54 -24.94 -21.58
N ALA A 170 6.37 -24.78 -20.56
CA ALA A 170 6.14 -23.79 -19.52
C ALA A 170 5.84 -22.44 -20.14
N SER A 171 4.77 -21.79 -19.67
CA SER A 171 4.27 -20.53 -20.17
C SER A 171 4.29 -19.47 -19.07
N VAL A 172 4.16 -18.20 -19.45
CA VAL A 172 4.20 -17.06 -18.52
C VAL A 172 2.96 -16.19 -18.62
N VAL A 173 2.63 -15.58 -17.49
CA VAL A 173 1.59 -14.56 -17.38
C VAL A 173 2.27 -13.23 -17.10
N ILE A 174 2.03 -12.22 -17.94
CA ILE A 174 2.71 -10.92 -17.89
C ILE A 174 1.74 -9.77 -17.72
N GLY A 175 2.24 -8.65 -17.16
CA GLY A 175 1.42 -7.45 -17.05
C GLY A 175 1.24 -6.72 -18.39
N ARG A 176 0.14 -6.00 -18.52
CA ARG A 176 -0.26 -5.29 -19.75
C ARG A 176 0.80 -4.31 -20.23
N ARG A 177 1.38 -3.51 -19.34
CA ARG A 177 2.43 -2.56 -19.71
C ARG A 177 3.70 -3.23 -20.23
N MET A 178 4.04 -4.40 -19.68
CA MET A 178 5.14 -5.20 -20.19
C MET A 178 4.83 -5.71 -21.60
N ALA A 179 3.64 -6.26 -21.81
CA ALA A 179 3.20 -6.73 -23.12
C ALA A 179 3.24 -5.59 -24.18
N ASP A 180 2.75 -4.41 -23.83
CA ASP A 180 2.79 -3.24 -24.71
C ASP A 180 4.23 -2.80 -25.02
N LYS A 181 5.13 -2.77 -24.01
CA LYS A 181 6.55 -2.41 -24.17
C LYS A 181 7.33 -3.40 -25.02
N LEU A 182 7.01 -4.68 -24.91
CA LEU A 182 7.62 -5.75 -25.68
C LEU A 182 6.90 -5.97 -27.03
N SER A 183 5.78 -5.30 -27.26
CA SER A 183 4.91 -5.46 -28.44
C SER A 183 4.51 -6.91 -28.66
N VAL A 184 4.10 -7.62 -27.59
CA VAL A 184 3.71 -9.03 -27.61
C VAL A 184 2.25 -9.20 -27.21
N ARG A 185 1.64 -10.29 -27.68
CA ARG A 185 0.27 -10.73 -27.39
C ARG A 185 0.28 -12.14 -26.81
N VAL A 186 -0.88 -12.60 -26.35
CA VAL A 186 -1.08 -13.99 -25.96
C VAL A 186 -0.74 -14.91 -27.14
N GLY A 187 0.08 -15.92 -26.88
CA GLY A 187 0.63 -16.84 -27.88
C GLY A 187 2.02 -16.47 -28.41
N ASP A 188 2.42 -15.19 -28.31
CA ASP A 188 3.78 -14.79 -28.67
C ASP A 188 4.80 -15.29 -27.65
N THR A 189 6.07 -15.33 -28.03
CA THR A 189 7.16 -15.82 -27.19
C THR A 189 8.04 -14.67 -26.71
N ILE A 190 8.38 -14.69 -25.43
CA ILE A 190 9.35 -13.78 -24.82
C ILE A 190 10.56 -14.57 -24.32
N SER A 191 11.73 -13.95 -24.33
CA SER A 191 12.96 -14.51 -23.76
C SER A 191 13.21 -13.93 -22.38
N VAL A 192 13.36 -14.80 -21.38
CA VAL A 192 13.73 -14.42 -20.01
C VAL A 192 15.21 -14.69 -19.82
N LEU A 193 15.94 -13.68 -19.34
CA LEU A 193 17.39 -13.68 -19.15
C LEU A 193 17.72 -13.48 -17.66
N THR A 194 18.48 -14.38 -17.05
CA THR A 194 19.05 -14.16 -15.71
C THR A 194 20.57 -14.22 -15.75
N ALA A 195 21.21 -13.33 -14.98
CA ALA A 195 22.66 -13.36 -14.79
C ALA A 195 23.14 -14.56 -13.96
N ARG A 196 22.25 -15.16 -13.14
CA ARG A 196 22.53 -16.35 -12.32
C ARG A 196 22.17 -17.63 -13.06
N GLY A 197 22.89 -17.93 -14.13
CA GLY A 197 22.75 -19.17 -14.89
C GLY A 197 23.62 -20.33 -14.35
N ALA A 198 24.04 -21.21 -15.24
CA ALA A 198 24.87 -22.33 -14.87
C ALA A 198 26.27 -21.87 -14.46
N SER A 199 26.80 -22.44 -13.35
CA SER A 199 28.18 -22.25 -12.98
C SER A 199 29.07 -23.06 -13.95
N THR A 200 30.00 -22.39 -14.62
CA THR A 200 30.96 -23.00 -15.54
C THR A 200 32.39 -22.81 -15.03
N PRO A 201 33.37 -23.57 -15.48
CA PRO A 201 34.78 -23.36 -15.10
C PRO A 201 35.30 -21.95 -15.41
N PHE A 202 34.63 -21.22 -16.30
CA PHE A 202 34.99 -19.86 -16.71
C PHE A 202 34.12 -18.75 -16.02
N GLY A 203 33.27 -19.15 -15.06
CA GLY A 203 32.36 -18.23 -14.35
C GLY A 203 30.89 -18.61 -14.53
N VAL A 204 30.00 -17.71 -14.11
CA VAL A 204 28.55 -17.91 -14.23
C VAL A 204 28.08 -17.46 -15.62
N ALA A 205 27.58 -18.41 -16.43
CA ALA A 205 26.97 -18.07 -17.72
C ALA A 205 25.52 -17.58 -17.53
N PRO A 206 25.10 -16.52 -18.23
CA PRO A 206 23.70 -16.11 -18.23
C PRO A 206 22.81 -17.25 -18.76
N ARG A 207 21.63 -17.41 -18.15
CA ARG A 207 20.61 -18.33 -18.67
C ARG A 207 19.58 -17.54 -19.44
N ILE A 208 19.31 -17.97 -20.68
CA ILE A 208 18.24 -17.43 -21.52
C ILE A 208 17.30 -18.58 -21.85
N LYS A 209 16.00 -18.39 -21.60
CA LYS A 209 14.98 -19.36 -22.00
C LYS A 209 13.76 -18.61 -22.55
N ALA A 210 13.19 -19.18 -23.60
CA ALA A 210 12.02 -18.63 -24.27
C ALA A 210 10.75 -19.23 -23.67
N TYR A 211 9.73 -18.38 -23.45
CA TYR A 211 8.43 -18.76 -22.88
C TYR A 211 7.29 -18.16 -23.67
N PRO A 212 6.26 -18.94 -24.04
CA PRO A 212 5.06 -18.42 -24.61
C PRO A 212 4.25 -17.62 -23.57
N VAL A 213 3.69 -16.51 -23.99
CA VAL A 213 2.78 -15.68 -23.19
C VAL A 213 1.41 -16.33 -23.17
N ARG A 214 0.98 -16.84 -22.00
CA ARG A 214 -0.31 -17.50 -21.81
C ARG A 214 -1.45 -16.55 -21.53
N ALA A 215 -1.19 -15.55 -20.69
CA ALA A 215 -2.19 -14.55 -20.34
C ALA A 215 -1.55 -13.19 -20.06
N ILE A 216 -2.35 -12.15 -20.18
CA ILE A 216 -1.99 -10.76 -19.89
C ILE A 216 -2.95 -10.23 -18.83
N PHE A 217 -2.42 -9.80 -17.68
CA PHE A 217 -3.18 -9.17 -16.61
C PHE A 217 -3.01 -7.64 -16.61
N SER A 218 -3.92 -6.93 -15.96
CA SER A 218 -3.78 -5.50 -15.69
C SER A 218 -4.39 -5.14 -14.35
N MET A 219 -3.54 -4.81 -13.40
CA MET A 219 -3.91 -4.38 -12.05
C MET A 219 -4.26 -2.89 -11.98
N GLY A 220 -4.01 -2.15 -13.07
CA GLY A 220 -4.17 -0.69 -13.12
C GLY A 220 -3.05 0.08 -12.43
N MET A 221 -1.94 -0.58 -12.06
CA MET A 221 -0.74 0.04 -11.51
C MET A 221 0.44 -0.17 -12.47
N ALA A 222 0.95 0.95 -12.95
CA ALA A 222 1.98 0.97 -13.99
C ALA A 222 3.25 0.19 -13.63
N GLU A 223 3.65 0.28 -12.36
CA GLU A 223 4.85 -0.38 -11.86
C GLU A 223 4.68 -1.91 -11.90
N PHE A 224 3.58 -2.43 -11.39
CA PHE A 224 3.34 -3.88 -11.34
C PHE A 224 3.02 -4.45 -12.73
N ASP A 225 2.19 -3.75 -13.51
CA ASP A 225 1.86 -4.14 -14.90
C ASP A 225 3.09 -4.09 -15.83
N GLY A 226 4.14 -3.37 -15.43
CA GLY A 226 5.38 -3.23 -16.20
C GLY A 226 6.54 -4.13 -15.78
N VAL A 227 6.43 -4.78 -14.61
CA VAL A 227 7.57 -5.48 -14.00
C VAL A 227 7.29 -6.96 -13.71
N PHE A 228 6.06 -7.34 -13.34
CA PHE A 228 5.78 -8.71 -12.91
C PHE A 228 5.61 -9.69 -14.08
N VAL A 229 6.28 -10.84 -13.93
CA VAL A 229 6.15 -12.03 -14.76
C VAL A 229 5.87 -13.21 -13.85
N TYR A 230 4.75 -13.87 -14.04
CA TYR A 230 4.44 -15.11 -13.32
C TYR A 230 4.78 -16.31 -14.19
N MET A 231 5.39 -17.35 -13.59
CA MET A 231 5.65 -18.63 -14.21
C MET A 231 5.33 -19.77 -13.23
N PRO A 232 5.12 -21.02 -13.70
CA PRO A 232 4.93 -22.17 -12.81
C PRO A 232 6.03 -22.28 -11.76
N LEU A 233 5.66 -22.63 -10.52
CA LEU A 233 6.62 -22.75 -9.42
C LEU A 233 7.75 -23.74 -9.74
N SER A 234 7.40 -24.90 -10.30
CA SER A 234 8.37 -25.92 -10.71
C SER A 234 9.36 -25.42 -11.76
N GLU A 235 8.88 -24.65 -12.72
CA GLU A 235 9.72 -24.02 -13.75
C GLU A 235 10.64 -22.97 -13.15
N ALA A 236 10.12 -22.12 -12.25
CA ALA A 236 10.93 -21.11 -11.54
C ALA A 236 12.03 -21.76 -10.68
N GLN A 237 11.71 -22.87 -10.02
CA GLN A 237 12.69 -23.67 -9.26
C GLN A 237 13.85 -24.12 -10.17
N ALA A 238 13.53 -24.73 -11.29
CA ALA A 238 14.53 -25.18 -12.27
C ALA A 238 15.27 -23.97 -12.91
N TYR A 239 14.57 -22.91 -13.24
CA TYR A 239 15.13 -21.73 -13.89
C TYR A 239 16.14 -20.97 -13.01
N PHE A 240 15.86 -20.84 -11.71
CA PHE A 240 16.71 -20.13 -10.75
C PHE A 240 17.70 -21.04 -10.00
N ASN A 241 17.81 -22.33 -10.36
CA ASN A 241 18.64 -23.35 -9.66
C ASN A 241 18.29 -23.44 -8.16
N ARG A 242 17.00 -23.54 -7.86
CA ARG A 242 16.46 -23.66 -6.50
C ARG A 242 15.60 -24.91 -6.37
N ASP A 243 16.27 -26.06 -6.51
CA ASP A 243 15.58 -27.35 -6.53
C ASP A 243 14.84 -27.60 -5.21
N SER A 244 13.52 -27.78 -5.30
CA SER A 244 12.62 -28.09 -4.19
C SER A 244 12.64 -27.06 -3.04
N GLU A 245 13.00 -25.81 -3.32
CA GLU A 245 12.95 -24.72 -2.33
C GLU A 245 12.18 -23.50 -2.85
N VAL A 246 11.76 -22.63 -1.94
CA VAL A 246 11.19 -21.33 -2.28
C VAL A 246 12.02 -20.21 -1.67
N SER A 247 11.96 -19.03 -2.25
CA SER A 247 12.68 -17.85 -1.75
C SER A 247 11.91 -17.11 -0.68
N VAL A 248 10.58 -17.16 -0.73
CA VAL A 248 9.69 -16.40 0.15
C VAL A 248 8.32 -17.08 0.27
N ILE A 249 7.71 -16.96 1.44
CA ILE A 249 6.27 -17.23 1.62
C ILE A 249 5.60 -15.87 1.81
N GLU A 250 4.69 -15.55 0.92
CA GLU A 250 3.91 -14.32 0.94
C GLU A 250 2.64 -14.54 1.75
N VAL A 251 2.36 -13.66 2.71
CA VAL A 251 1.25 -13.80 3.65
C VAL A 251 0.32 -12.59 3.56
N PHE A 252 -0.94 -12.85 3.27
CA PHE A 252 -2.02 -11.87 3.27
C PHE A 252 -2.81 -11.98 4.57
N LEU A 253 -3.07 -10.86 5.20
CA LEU A 253 -3.82 -10.78 6.46
C LEU A 253 -5.25 -10.30 6.19
N ASP A 254 -6.19 -10.72 7.04
CA ASP A 254 -7.56 -10.17 7.02
C ASP A 254 -7.59 -8.66 7.34
N ASN A 255 -6.68 -8.21 8.21
CA ASN A 255 -6.50 -6.80 8.55
C ASN A 255 -5.02 -6.41 8.48
N PRO A 256 -4.62 -5.64 7.43
CA PRO A 256 -3.24 -5.18 7.25
C PRO A 256 -2.71 -4.26 8.35
N GLU A 257 -3.56 -3.69 9.20
CA GLU A 257 -3.14 -2.80 10.28
C GLU A 257 -2.56 -3.56 11.48
N LYS A 258 -2.91 -4.85 11.62
CA LYS A 258 -2.46 -5.71 12.75
C LYS A 258 -1.11 -6.40 12.52
N LEU A 259 -0.25 -5.79 11.72
CA LEU A 259 1.06 -6.37 11.37
C LEU A 259 1.89 -6.79 12.57
N ASP A 260 2.01 -5.92 13.59
CA ASP A 260 2.92 -6.14 14.72
C ASP A 260 2.49 -7.34 15.58
N GLU A 261 1.18 -7.51 15.79
CA GLU A 261 0.61 -8.69 16.45
C GLU A 261 0.81 -9.96 15.62
N MET A 262 0.60 -9.85 14.32
CA MET A 262 0.68 -10.98 13.40
C MET A 262 2.11 -11.45 13.16
N ARG A 263 3.11 -10.55 13.20
CA ARG A 263 4.53 -10.92 13.08
C ARG A 263 4.92 -12.00 14.09
N THR A 264 4.61 -11.79 15.37
CA THR A 264 4.93 -12.77 16.42
C THR A 264 4.24 -14.11 16.17
N LYS A 265 2.96 -14.10 15.84
CA LYS A 265 2.20 -15.33 15.58
C LYS A 265 2.73 -16.10 14.36
N ILE A 266 3.12 -15.38 13.30
CA ILE A 266 3.69 -15.98 12.09
C ILE A 266 5.09 -16.52 12.37
N GLN A 267 5.91 -15.80 13.15
CA GLN A 267 7.24 -16.26 13.59
C GLN A 267 7.12 -17.59 14.35
N ASP A 268 6.18 -17.70 15.28
CA ASP A 268 5.94 -18.92 16.05
C ASP A 268 5.43 -20.07 15.16
N ALA A 269 4.51 -19.76 14.24
CA ALA A 269 3.96 -20.73 13.30
C ALA A 269 4.98 -21.25 12.29
N ALA A 270 5.98 -20.45 11.94
CA ALA A 270 7.06 -20.86 11.04
C ALA A 270 7.85 -22.05 11.61
N GLY A 271 8.01 -22.14 12.95
CA GLY A 271 8.67 -23.25 13.62
C GLY A 271 10.18 -23.33 13.40
N ARG A 272 10.78 -22.30 12.80
CA ARG A 272 12.22 -22.12 12.57
C ARG A 272 12.57 -20.63 12.51
N PRO A 273 13.85 -20.27 12.60
CA PRO A 273 14.29 -18.89 12.41
C PRO A 273 13.92 -18.38 11.00
N VAL A 274 13.16 -17.30 10.94
CA VAL A 274 12.78 -16.64 9.69
C VAL A 274 12.94 -15.12 9.79
N ILE A 275 13.19 -14.50 8.67
CA ILE A 275 13.20 -13.04 8.53
C ILE A 275 11.80 -12.64 8.04
N LEU A 276 11.15 -11.79 8.81
CA LEU A 276 9.86 -11.23 8.46
C LEU A 276 10.03 -9.80 7.99
N THR A 277 9.74 -9.55 6.74
CA THR A 277 9.68 -8.20 6.15
C THR A 277 8.22 -7.85 5.90
N ASP A 278 7.77 -6.72 6.39
CA ASP A 278 6.41 -6.25 6.11
C ASP A 278 6.38 -5.28 4.92
N TRP A 279 5.18 -5.06 4.38
CA TRP A 279 4.96 -4.17 3.24
C TRP A 279 5.40 -2.72 3.51
N ARG A 280 5.41 -2.26 4.79
CA ARG A 280 5.89 -0.92 5.18
C ARG A 280 7.39 -0.83 5.03
N GLN A 281 8.13 -1.88 5.43
CA GLN A 281 9.57 -1.97 5.27
C GLN A 281 9.97 -2.10 3.81
N ALA A 282 9.23 -2.90 3.04
CA ALA A 282 9.46 -3.07 1.61
C ALA A 282 9.27 -1.75 0.81
N ASN A 283 8.44 -0.82 1.35
CA ASN A 283 8.14 0.47 0.74
C ASN A 283 8.60 1.66 1.61
N GLU A 284 9.69 1.51 2.36
CA GLU A 284 10.17 2.50 3.34
C GLU A 284 10.34 3.90 2.75
N THR A 285 10.90 4.00 1.55
CA THR A 285 11.09 5.28 0.85
C THR A 285 9.77 6.02 0.64
N PHE A 286 8.72 5.30 0.25
CA PHE A 286 7.39 5.85 0.07
C PHE A 286 6.79 6.33 1.41
N PHE A 287 6.90 5.51 2.47
CA PHE A 287 6.43 5.90 3.81
C PHE A 287 7.16 7.07 4.40
N ASN A 288 8.47 7.18 4.18
CA ASN A 288 9.26 8.32 4.61
C ASN A 288 8.82 9.59 3.88
N ALA A 289 8.53 9.52 2.59
CA ALA A 289 7.97 10.65 1.83
C ALA A 289 6.63 11.12 2.41
N LEU A 290 5.71 10.20 2.75
CA LEU A 290 4.43 10.52 3.37
C LEU A 290 4.59 11.16 4.77
N LYS A 291 5.56 10.69 5.56
CA LYS A 291 5.89 11.31 6.87
C LYS A 291 6.38 12.74 6.72
N VAL A 292 7.29 12.98 5.78
CA VAL A 292 7.82 14.34 5.52
C VAL A 292 6.68 15.26 5.07
N GLU A 293 5.85 14.81 4.15
CA GLU A 293 4.70 15.57 3.66
C GLU A 293 3.75 15.96 4.80
N ARG A 294 3.38 15.01 5.66
CA ARG A 294 2.52 15.30 6.82
C ARG A 294 3.14 16.33 7.76
N ASN A 295 4.45 16.26 8.02
CA ASN A 295 5.15 17.21 8.86
C ASN A 295 5.18 18.61 8.23
N VAL A 296 5.43 18.71 6.92
CA VAL A 296 5.40 19.98 6.17
C VAL A 296 4.01 20.59 6.23
N MET A 297 2.96 19.79 6.01
CA MET A 297 1.57 20.25 6.11
C MET A 297 1.23 20.78 7.51
N PHE A 298 1.70 20.10 8.57
CA PHE A 298 1.54 20.57 9.94
C PHE A 298 2.24 21.92 10.19
N ILE A 299 3.45 22.11 9.66
CA ILE A 299 4.18 23.36 9.77
C ILE A 299 3.44 24.49 9.03
N ILE A 300 2.95 24.23 7.81
CA ILE A 300 2.15 25.20 7.05
C ILE A 300 0.89 25.59 7.82
N LEU A 301 0.18 24.60 8.40
CA LEU A 301 -1.02 24.85 9.19
C LEU A 301 -0.72 25.72 10.43
N SER A 302 0.44 25.52 11.07
CA SER A 302 0.80 26.30 12.25
C SER A 302 1.25 27.74 11.93
N LEU A 303 1.57 28.02 10.66
CA LEU A 303 1.98 29.33 10.17
C LEU A 303 0.80 30.21 9.69
N ILE A 304 -0.34 29.59 9.36
CA ILE A 304 -1.60 30.23 8.98
C ILE A 304 -2.43 30.59 10.22
#